data_7f2c1a08408e3dbafd6566ca68ea70d1
#
_entry.id   7f2c1a08408e3dbafd6566ca68ea70d1
#
_cell.length_a   1.000
_cell.length_b   1.000
_cell.length_c   1.000
_cell.angle_alpha   90.00
_cell.angle_beta   90.00
_cell.angle_gamma   90.00
#
_symmetry.space_group_name_H-M   'P 1'
#
loop_
_entity.id
_entity.type
_entity.pdbx_description
1 polymer ?
#
loop_
_entity_poly.entity_id
_entity_poly.type
_entity_poly.pdbx_seq_one_letter_code
_entity_poly.pdbx_strand_id
1 'polypeptide(L)'
;SPMPQERVPSRKESQKKPKKAESEEDDIRFSIVGGDGWFQKDPGFQTLIKELKRFETEYGVTLRDLETFLNKKVKPCRLKITSSNKVFLIDLDEEPEVKMDDLSKTLYFFYLRHPEGVPFKNLQSYEGEILQIYLNITGRDDLDAIRKTVSDLVDPYSENRNPLVSRIKRRFKDILGESLSQPYCIGGKSGGIRKIALDRDYVIWSH
;
A
#
# COMPACT_ATOMS: atom_id res chain seq x y z
N SER A 1 65.98 -43.82 -43.69
CA SER A 1 65.16 -42.64 -43.33
C SER A 1 64.79 -42.68 -41.87
N PRO A 2 65.21 -41.71 -41.04
CA PRO A 2 64.86 -41.66 -39.67
C PRO A 2 63.58 -40.86 -39.45
N MET A 3 62.70 -41.35 -38.58
CA MET A 3 61.48 -40.66 -38.12
C MET A 3 61.79 -39.47 -37.19
N PRO A 4 61.00 -38.41 -37.23
CA PRO A 4 61.22 -37.28 -36.34
C PRO A 4 60.58 -37.55 -34.94
N GLN A 5 61.36 -37.15 -33.90
CA GLN A 5 60.94 -37.21 -32.50
C GLN A 5 59.88 -36.13 -32.19
N GLU A 6 58.76 -36.55 -31.64
CA GLU A 6 57.75 -35.67 -31.06
C GLU A 6 58.23 -35.04 -29.77
N ARG A 7 58.17 -33.70 -29.72
CA ARG A 7 58.43 -32.90 -28.50
C ARG A 7 57.16 -32.88 -27.66
N VAL A 8 57.19 -33.39 -26.48
CA VAL A 8 56.15 -33.26 -25.46
C VAL A 8 56.24 -31.84 -24.87
N PRO A 9 55.19 -31.06 -24.85
CA PRO A 9 55.17 -29.79 -24.16
C PRO A 9 54.93 -29.99 -22.66
N SER A 10 55.85 -29.50 -21.84
CA SER A 10 55.75 -29.52 -20.39
C SER A 10 54.56 -28.67 -19.89
N ARG A 11 53.68 -29.36 -19.19
CA ARG A 11 52.49 -28.80 -18.53
C ARG A 11 52.96 -27.98 -17.34
N LYS A 12 52.94 -26.63 -17.40
CA LYS A 12 53.07 -25.75 -16.26
C LYS A 12 51.76 -25.86 -15.47
N GLU A 13 51.80 -26.50 -14.33
CA GLU A 13 50.75 -26.45 -13.31
C GLU A 13 50.70 -25.03 -12.75
N SER A 14 49.67 -24.29 -13.15
CA SER A 14 49.30 -23.05 -12.49
C SER A 14 48.63 -23.39 -11.17
N GLN A 15 49.33 -23.22 -10.09
CA GLN A 15 48.75 -23.28 -8.72
C GLN A 15 47.70 -22.18 -8.61
N LYS A 16 46.41 -22.57 -8.67
CA LYS A 16 45.29 -21.73 -8.29
C LYS A 16 45.39 -21.48 -6.78
N LYS A 17 45.70 -20.26 -6.39
CA LYS A 17 45.50 -19.79 -5.01
C LYS A 17 44.06 -20.01 -4.59
N PRO A 18 43.76 -20.47 -3.38
CA PRO A 18 42.41 -20.58 -2.89
C PRO A 18 41.80 -19.19 -2.88
N LYS A 19 40.62 -19.04 -3.51
CA LYS A 19 39.80 -17.85 -3.38
C LYS A 19 39.49 -17.67 -1.91
N LYS A 20 39.94 -16.56 -1.34
CA LYS A 20 39.54 -16.05 -0.06
C LYS A 20 38.03 -16.07 0.00
N ALA A 21 37.45 -16.73 1.00
CA ALA A 21 36.02 -16.68 1.25
C ALA A 21 35.61 -15.21 1.31
N GLU A 22 34.78 -14.79 0.35
CA GLU A 22 34.14 -13.50 0.41
C GLU A 22 33.28 -13.55 1.67
N SER A 23 33.52 -12.58 2.54
CA SER A 23 32.87 -12.47 3.84
C SER A 23 31.34 -12.32 3.63
N GLU A 24 30.56 -12.99 4.47
CA GLU A 24 29.09 -12.90 4.53
C GLU A 24 28.54 -11.47 4.72
N GLU A 25 29.42 -10.46 4.72
CA GLU A 25 29.07 -9.04 4.78
C GLU A 25 28.45 -8.50 3.47
N ASP A 26 28.63 -9.19 2.33
CA ASP A 26 28.12 -8.72 1.02
C ASP A 26 26.67 -9.17 0.73
N ASP A 27 26.09 -10.06 1.52
CA ASP A 27 24.74 -10.58 1.28
C ASP A 27 23.61 -9.69 1.84
N ILE A 28 23.94 -8.63 2.59
CA ILE A 28 22.96 -7.63 3.02
C ILE A 28 22.94 -6.48 2.00
N ARG A 29 22.80 -6.80 0.74
CA ARG A 29 22.39 -5.82 -0.25
C ARG A 29 20.88 -5.72 -0.19
N PHE A 30 20.39 -4.79 0.62
CA PHE A 30 19.03 -4.31 0.44
C PHE A 30 18.89 -3.83 -1.00
N SER A 31 18.19 -4.61 -1.81
CA SER A 31 17.72 -4.18 -3.11
C SER A 31 16.60 -3.15 -2.89
N ILE A 32 16.95 -2.00 -2.34
CA ILE A 32 16.06 -0.84 -2.31
C ILE A 32 16.12 -0.28 -3.72
N VAL A 33 15.13 -0.65 -4.51
CA VAL A 33 14.93 -0.17 -5.85
C VAL A 33 14.84 1.35 -5.82
N GLY A 34 15.86 2.02 -6.39
CA GLY A 34 15.76 3.42 -6.77
C GLY A 34 16.37 4.46 -5.82
N GLY A 35 17.58 4.26 -5.33
CA GLY A 35 18.26 5.35 -4.64
C GLY A 35 19.77 5.23 -4.69
N ASP A 36 20.47 6.34 -4.86
CA ASP A 36 21.93 6.48 -4.99
C ASP A 36 22.73 6.09 -3.72
N GLY A 37 22.22 5.20 -2.87
CA GLY A 37 22.86 4.77 -1.65
C GLY A 37 22.99 5.86 -0.57
N TRP A 38 22.27 6.99 -0.69
CA TRP A 38 22.27 8.10 0.25
C TRP A 38 21.91 7.67 1.68
N PHE A 39 20.98 6.72 1.79
CA PHE A 39 20.53 6.15 3.07
C PHE A 39 21.63 5.44 3.83
N GLN A 40 22.66 4.89 3.15
CA GLN A 40 23.81 4.25 3.79
C GLN A 40 24.65 5.23 4.63
N LYS A 41 24.58 6.53 4.30
CA LYS A 41 25.27 7.61 5.03
C LYS A 41 24.38 8.28 6.07
N ASP A 42 23.09 7.97 6.08
CA ASP A 42 22.14 8.52 7.04
C ASP A 42 22.39 7.96 8.45
N PRO A 43 22.58 8.80 9.48
CA PRO A 43 22.84 8.34 10.84
C PRO A 43 21.72 7.48 11.43
N GLY A 44 20.47 7.75 11.08
CA GLY A 44 19.31 6.97 11.51
C GLY A 44 19.33 5.57 10.90
N PHE A 45 19.68 5.46 9.62
CA PHE A 45 19.84 4.18 8.95
C PHE A 45 20.99 3.36 9.55
N GLN A 46 22.13 3.98 9.84
CA GLN A 46 23.26 3.32 10.49
C GLN A 46 22.87 2.79 11.89
N THR A 47 22.12 3.57 12.64
CA THR A 47 21.59 3.16 13.95
C THR A 47 20.66 1.97 13.81
N LEU A 48 19.74 2.00 12.84
CA LEU A 48 18.83 0.90 12.56
C LEU A 48 19.57 -0.39 12.23
N ILE A 49 20.56 -0.35 11.35
CA ILE A 49 21.38 -1.51 10.98
C ILE A 49 22.13 -2.07 12.20
N LYS A 50 22.66 -1.19 13.05
CA LYS A 50 23.33 -1.61 14.28
C LYS A 50 22.39 -2.33 15.23
N GLU A 51 21.19 -1.83 15.41
CA GLU A 51 20.17 -2.47 16.26
C GLU A 51 19.70 -3.81 15.67
N LEU A 52 19.50 -3.89 14.35
CA LEU A 52 19.17 -5.16 13.69
C LEU A 52 20.24 -6.22 13.88
N LYS A 53 21.53 -5.87 13.71
CA LYS A 53 22.66 -6.78 14.00
C LYS A 53 22.71 -7.20 15.46
N ARG A 54 22.37 -6.31 16.38
CA ARG A 54 22.25 -6.61 17.80
C ARG A 54 21.13 -7.62 18.07
N PHE A 55 19.95 -7.42 17.49
CA PHE A 55 18.83 -8.35 17.59
C PHE A 55 19.18 -9.74 17.06
N GLU A 56 19.89 -9.81 15.94
CA GLU A 56 20.37 -11.08 15.39
C GLU A 56 21.32 -11.79 16.38
N THR A 57 22.25 -11.03 16.98
CA THR A 57 23.25 -11.59 17.92
C THR A 57 22.63 -12.01 19.26
N GLU A 58 21.73 -11.18 19.82
CA GLU A 58 21.15 -11.41 21.15
C GLU A 58 19.98 -12.39 21.15
N TYR A 59 19.18 -12.41 20.10
CA TYR A 59 17.93 -13.17 20.03
C TYR A 59 17.89 -14.22 18.92
N GLY A 60 18.89 -14.29 18.06
CA GLY A 60 18.93 -15.20 16.91
C GLY A 60 17.87 -14.87 15.85
N VAL A 61 17.30 -13.64 15.86
CA VAL A 61 16.27 -13.20 14.91
C VAL A 61 16.95 -12.63 13.67
N THR A 62 16.87 -13.34 12.56
CA THR A 62 17.47 -12.90 11.30
C THR A 62 16.59 -11.86 10.58
N LEU A 63 17.17 -11.11 9.63
CA LEU A 63 16.41 -10.23 8.74
C LEU A 63 15.30 -10.98 8.00
N ARG A 64 15.55 -12.25 7.64
CA ARG A 64 14.55 -13.10 6.98
C ARG A 64 13.37 -13.43 7.90
N ASP A 65 13.61 -13.59 9.19
CA ASP A 65 12.55 -13.79 10.18
C ASP A 65 11.73 -12.53 10.34
N LEU A 66 12.35 -11.36 10.37
CA LEU A 66 11.69 -10.05 10.39
C LEU A 66 10.90 -9.82 9.11
N GLU A 67 11.46 -10.11 7.94
CA GLU A 67 10.77 -10.04 6.67
C GLU A 67 9.56 -10.97 6.64
N THR A 68 9.71 -12.21 7.12
CA THR A 68 8.62 -13.18 7.25
C THR A 68 7.55 -12.70 8.22
N PHE A 69 7.93 -12.08 9.33
CA PHE A 69 7.03 -11.49 10.30
C PHE A 69 6.26 -10.30 9.72
N LEU A 70 6.95 -9.41 9.02
CA LEU A 70 6.37 -8.24 8.36
C LEU A 70 5.48 -8.63 7.18
N ASN A 71 5.83 -9.72 6.48
CA ASN A 71 5.04 -10.26 5.37
C ASN A 71 3.91 -11.21 5.82
N LYS A 72 3.88 -11.61 7.10
CA LYS A 72 2.65 -12.20 7.65
C LYS A 72 1.54 -11.21 7.40
N LYS A 73 0.50 -11.63 6.66
CA LYS A 73 -0.69 -10.82 6.38
C LYS A 73 -1.19 -10.25 7.71
N VAL A 74 -0.79 -9.02 8.00
CA VAL A 74 -1.35 -8.28 9.12
C VAL A 74 -2.85 -8.20 8.82
N LYS A 75 -3.67 -8.74 9.72
CA LYS A 75 -5.12 -8.65 9.55
C LYS A 75 -5.48 -7.17 9.46
N PRO A 76 -6.30 -6.76 8.48
CA PRO A 76 -6.75 -5.38 8.42
C PRO A 76 -7.49 -5.02 9.71
N CYS A 77 -7.34 -3.78 10.15
CA CYS A 77 -8.17 -3.22 11.20
C CYS A 77 -9.61 -3.11 10.71
N ARG A 78 -10.56 -3.31 11.60
CA ARG A 78 -11.97 -3.13 11.26
C ARG A 78 -12.31 -1.64 11.12
N LEU A 79 -13.14 -1.36 10.14
CA LEU A 79 -13.77 -0.05 9.94
C LEU A 79 -15.11 -0.02 10.67
N LYS A 80 -15.31 0.97 11.55
CA LYS A 80 -16.61 1.27 12.14
C LYS A 80 -17.14 2.57 11.54
N ILE A 81 -18.34 2.50 10.98
CA ILE A 81 -19.07 3.64 10.48
C ILE A 81 -20.22 3.90 11.43
N THR A 82 -20.23 5.09 12.04
CA THR A 82 -21.25 5.46 13.04
C THR A 82 -22.52 6.00 12.36
N SER A 83 -23.63 6.06 13.11
CA SER A 83 -24.86 6.72 12.67
C SER A 83 -24.68 8.19 12.28
N SER A 84 -23.64 8.86 12.79
CA SER A 84 -23.25 10.22 12.39
C SER A 84 -22.28 10.27 11.20
N ASN A 85 -22.16 9.17 10.45
CA ASN A 85 -21.29 9.04 9.28
C ASN A 85 -19.79 9.29 9.55
N LYS A 86 -19.33 9.06 10.78
CA LYS A 86 -17.90 9.08 11.11
C LYS A 86 -17.30 7.70 10.86
N VAL A 87 -16.05 7.68 10.42
CA VAL A 87 -15.30 6.45 10.10
C VAL A 87 -14.16 6.29 11.09
N PHE A 88 -14.09 5.16 11.77
CA PHE A 88 -13.05 4.84 12.75
C PHE A 88 -12.33 3.54 12.39
N LEU A 89 -11.05 3.44 12.75
CA LEU A 89 -10.27 2.21 12.75
C LEU A 89 -10.23 1.68 14.19
N ILE A 90 -11.03 0.64 14.51
CA ILE A 90 -11.32 0.23 15.88
C ILE A 90 -10.39 -0.83 16.47
N ASP A 91 -9.45 -1.34 15.72
CA ASP A 91 -8.47 -2.32 16.24
C ASP A 91 -7.11 -1.67 16.55
N LEU A 92 -7.06 -0.35 16.60
CA LEU A 92 -5.92 0.45 17.04
C LEU A 92 -6.18 1.04 18.43
N ASP A 93 -5.12 1.23 19.22
CA ASP A 93 -5.22 1.65 20.62
C ASP A 93 -6.06 2.93 20.85
N GLU A 94 -6.01 3.89 19.93
CA GLU A 94 -6.72 5.17 20.04
C GLU A 94 -8.01 5.24 19.21
N GLU A 95 -8.37 4.16 18.50
CA GLU A 95 -9.51 4.13 17.56
C GLU A 95 -9.61 5.41 16.70
N PRO A 96 -8.58 5.74 15.91
CA PRO A 96 -8.51 7.03 15.22
C PRO A 96 -9.63 7.20 14.21
N GLU A 97 -10.18 8.43 14.15
CA GLU A 97 -11.15 8.82 13.13
C GLU A 97 -10.44 9.09 11.79
N VAL A 98 -10.89 8.43 10.74
CA VAL A 98 -10.50 8.73 9.35
C VAL A 98 -11.33 9.91 8.86
N LYS A 99 -10.83 11.12 9.10
CA LYS A 99 -11.53 12.37 8.75
C LYS A 99 -11.58 12.59 7.24
N MET A 100 -12.76 12.65 6.68
CA MET A 100 -13.01 12.91 5.26
C MET A 100 -14.05 14.00 5.12
N ASP A 101 -13.96 14.80 4.04
CA ASP A 101 -15.04 15.71 3.64
C ASP A 101 -16.26 14.91 3.13
N ASP A 102 -17.43 15.56 3.10
CA ASP A 102 -18.69 14.89 2.81
C ASP A 102 -18.70 14.21 1.43
N LEU A 103 -18.10 14.83 0.42
CA LEU A 103 -18.06 14.27 -0.92
C LEU A 103 -17.10 13.06 -1.00
N SER A 104 -15.96 13.13 -0.33
CA SER A 104 -15.04 12.00 -0.19
C SER A 104 -15.69 10.84 0.56
N LYS A 105 -16.43 11.09 1.66
CA LYS A 105 -17.21 10.07 2.38
C LYS A 105 -18.26 9.43 1.49
N THR A 106 -18.99 10.24 0.73
CA THR A 106 -20.03 9.75 -0.18
C THR A 106 -19.47 8.76 -1.19
N LEU A 107 -18.37 9.13 -1.85
CA LEU A 107 -17.70 8.25 -2.79
C LEU A 107 -17.15 6.99 -2.10
N TYR A 108 -16.61 7.13 -0.90
CA TYR A 108 -16.08 6.03 -0.11
C TYR A 108 -17.18 5.04 0.31
N PHE A 109 -18.29 5.54 0.83
CA PHE A 109 -19.44 4.71 1.24
C PHE A 109 -20.11 4.01 0.05
N PHE A 110 -20.18 4.68 -1.09
CA PHE A 110 -20.63 4.06 -2.33
C PHE A 110 -19.77 2.82 -2.66
N TYR A 111 -18.43 2.96 -2.68
CA TYR A 111 -17.53 1.84 -2.96
C TYR A 111 -17.50 0.78 -1.86
N LEU A 112 -17.79 1.10 -0.62
CA LEU A 112 -17.97 0.10 0.43
C LEU A 112 -19.21 -0.76 0.20
N ARG A 113 -20.28 -0.21 -0.38
CA ARG A 113 -21.51 -0.94 -0.73
C ARG A 113 -21.38 -1.76 -2.01
N HIS A 114 -20.37 -1.46 -2.83
CA HIS A 114 -20.10 -2.13 -4.11
C HIS A 114 -18.78 -2.90 -4.08
N PRO A 115 -18.71 -4.07 -3.40
CA PRO A 115 -17.50 -4.88 -3.32
C PRO A 115 -17.03 -5.41 -4.67
N GLU A 116 -17.94 -5.61 -5.62
CA GLU A 116 -17.66 -5.96 -7.00
C GLU A 116 -16.86 -4.89 -7.74
N GLY A 117 -17.02 -3.65 -7.30
CA GLY A 117 -16.40 -2.47 -7.89
C GLY A 117 -17.17 -1.91 -9.09
N VAL A 118 -16.97 -0.61 -9.33
CA VAL A 118 -17.66 0.14 -10.39
C VAL A 118 -16.64 1.01 -11.12
N PRO A 119 -16.60 1.00 -12.48
CA PRO A 119 -15.78 1.95 -13.23
C PRO A 119 -16.30 3.38 -13.05
N PHE A 120 -15.42 4.37 -13.00
CA PHE A 120 -15.83 5.78 -12.88
C PHE A 120 -16.78 6.24 -13.96
N LYS A 121 -16.63 5.76 -15.19
CA LYS A 121 -17.52 6.07 -16.31
C LYS A 121 -18.97 5.61 -16.10
N ASN A 122 -19.19 4.63 -15.21
CA ASN A 122 -20.50 4.04 -14.95
C ASN A 122 -21.18 4.66 -13.72
N LEU A 123 -20.54 5.60 -13.00
CA LEU A 123 -21.12 6.22 -11.80
C LEU A 123 -22.44 6.93 -12.09
N GLN A 124 -22.63 7.45 -13.30
CA GLN A 124 -23.87 8.08 -13.71
C GLN A 124 -25.10 7.16 -13.56
N SER A 125 -24.92 5.86 -13.77
CA SER A 125 -26.00 4.86 -13.57
C SER A 125 -26.39 4.70 -12.09
N TYR A 126 -25.59 5.19 -11.17
CA TYR A 126 -25.79 5.14 -9.71
C TYR A 126 -26.06 6.53 -9.11
N GLU A 127 -26.38 7.54 -9.93
CA GLU A 127 -26.59 8.93 -9.48
C GLU A 127 -27.60 9.00 -8.34
N GLY A 128 -28.73 8.28 -8.45
CA GLY A 128 -29.78 8.24 -7.41
C GLY A 128 -29.28 7.67 -6.08
N GLU A 129 -28.50 6.59 -6.10
CA GLU A 129 -27.91 6.00 -4.90
C GLU A 129 -26.88 6.95 -4.28
N ILE A 130 -26.00 7.50 -5.08
CA ILE A 130 -24.96 8.44 -4.62
C ILE A 130 -25.60 9.69 -4.02
N LEU A 131 -26.70 10.17 -4.62
CA LEU A 131 -27.47 11.29 -4.09
C LEU A 131 -28.05 10.97 -2.70
N GLN A 132 -28.61 9.78 -2.50
CA GLN A 132 -29.13 9.36 -1.19
C GLN A 132 -28.02 9.29 -0.15
N ILE A 133 -26.86 8.74 -0.51
CA ILE A 133 -25.70 8.68 0.39
C ILE A 133 -25.27 10.10 0.77
N TYR A 134 -25.18 11.01 -0.21
CA TYR A 134 -24.76 12.39 0.05
C TYR A 134 -25.75 13.16 0.91
N LEU A 135 -27.06 13.00 0.67
CA LEU A 135 -28.11 13.60 1.49
C LEU A 135 -28.01 13.15 2.96
N ASN A 136 -27.68 11.89 3.20
CA ASN A 136 -27.52 11.36 4.55
C ASN A 136 -26.25 11.86 5.26
N ILE A 137 -25.25 12.31 4.51
CA ILE A 137 -23.98 12.76 5.05
C ILE A 137 -23.94 14.27 5.26
N THR A 138 -24.44 15.02 4.26
CA THR A 138 -24.37 16.48 4.29
C THR A 138 -25.48 17.07 5.17
N GLY A 139 -25.12 18.07 5.96
CA GLY A 139 -26.11 18.85 6.72
C GLY A 139 -26.66 20.06 5.94
N ARG A 140 -26.54 20.05 4.61
CA ARG A 140 -27.01 21.17 3.76
C ARG A 140 -28.48 21.01 3.43
N ASP A 141 -29.19 22.14 3.35
CA ASP A 141 -30.62 22.18 3.02
C ASP A 141 -30.89 22.54 1.54
N ASP A 142 -29.88 23.00 0.80
CA ASP A 142 -29.99 23.39 -0.61
C ASP A 142 -29.95 22.16 -1.52
N LEU A 143 -31.12 21.64 -1.87
CA LEU A 143 -31.29 20.46 -2.71
C LEU A 143 -30.74 20.65 -4.12
N ASP A 144 -30.80 21.85 -4.69
CA ASP A 144 -30.32 22.10 -6.06
C ASP A 144 -28.79 22.09 -6.08
N ALA A 145 -28.14 22.69 -5.09
CA ALA A 145 -26.69 22.61 -4.93
C ALA A 145 -26.22 21.17 -4.67
N ILE A 146 -26.97 20.40 -3.87
CA ILE A 146 -26.69 18.98 -3.60
C ILE A 146 -26.78 18.16 -4.89
N ARG A 147 -27.86 18.29 -5.66
CA ARG A 147 -28.04 17.59 -6.94
C ARG A 147 -26.93 17.94 -7.92
N LYS A 148 -26.61 19.22 -8.04
CA LYS A 148 -25.52 19.67 -8.90
C LYS A 148 -24.19 19.05 -8.50
N THR A 149 -23.87 19.05 -7.21
CA THR A 149 -22.62 18.44 -6.69
C THR A 149 -22.53 16.96 -7.04
N VAL A 150 -23.64 16.22 -6.90
CA VAL A 150 -23.66 14.78 -7.23
C VAL A 150 -23.60 14.58 -8.75
N SER A 151 -24.33 15.36 -9.54
CA SER A 151 -24.27 15.30 -10.99
C SER A 151 -22.85 15.57 -11.52
N ASP A 152 -22.16 16.56 -10.97
CA ASP A 152 -20.76 16.86 -11.29
C ASP A 152 -19.81 15.71 -10.88
N LEU A 153 -20.11 15.00 -9.79
CA LEU A 153 -19.34 13.84 -9.34
C LEU A 153 -19.47 12.64 -10.28
N VAL A 154 -20.69 12.36 -10.75
CA VAL A 154 -20.96 11.17 -11.57
C VAL A 154 -20.76 11.40 -13.07
N ASP A 155 -20.57 12.64 -13.51
CA ASP A 155 -20.32 12.98 -14.91
C ASP A 155 -19.11 12.20 -15.45
N PRO A 156 -19.27 11.37 -16.50
CA PRO A 156 -18.18 10.58 -17.07
C PRO A 156 -16.94 11.38 -17.47
N TYR A 157 -17.12 12.65 -17.80
CA TYR A 157 -16.06 13.56 -18.23
C TYR A 157 -15.42 14.35 -17.09
N SER A 158 -15.96 14.25 -15.86
CA SER A 158 -15.44 14.97 -14.71
C SER A 158 -14.10 14.39 -14.25
N GLU A 159 -13.12 15.27 -14.02
CA GLU A 159 -11.83 14.91 -13.43
C GLU A 159 -11.84 14.98 -11.89
N ASN A 160 -12.94 15.43 -11.29
CA ASN A 160 -13.03 15.68 -9.83
C ASN A 160 -12.89 14.43 -8.96
N ARG A 161 -13.04 13.23 -9.50
CA ARG A 161 -12.96 11.96 -8.76
C ARG A 161 -11.55 11.59 -8.34
N ASN A 162 -10.56 11.83 -9.19
CA ASN A 162 -9.17 11.49 -8.87
C ASN A 162 -8.64 12.25 -7.65
N PRO A 163 -8.88 13.56 -7.50
CA PRO A 163 -8.56 14.28 -6.26
C PRO A 163 -9.25 13.73 -5.01
N LEU A 164 -10.53 13.29 -5.12
CA LEU A 164 -11.25 12.66 -4.00
C LEU A 164 -10.59 11.34 -3.58
N VAL A 165 -10.30 10.46 -4.53
CA VAL A 165 -9.61 9.19 -4.27
C VAL A 165 -8.24 9.44 -3.64
N SER A 166 -7.50 10.43 -4.13
CA SER A 166 -6.18 10.78 -3.59
C SER A 166 -6.29 11.30 -2.15
N ARG A 167 -7.31 12.11 -1.82
CA ARG A 167 -7.59 12.56 -0.45
C ARG A 167 -7.95 11.40 0.48
N ILE A 168 -8.84 10.50 0.04
CA ILE A 168 -9.20 9.30 0.80
C ILE A 168 -7.95 8.47 1.09
N LYS A 169 -7.15 8.16 0.05
CA LYS A 169 -5.90 7.42 0.19
C LYS A 169 -4.97 8.07 1.19
N ARG A 170 -4.79 9.39 1.12
CA ARG A 170 -3.93 10.14 2.03
C ARG A 170 -4.38 9.98 3.49
N ARG A 171 -5.70 10.06 3.77
CA ARG A 171 -6.22 9.93 5.14
C ARG A 171 -5.91 8.57 5.76
N PHE A 172 -6.09 7.48 5.01
CA PHE A 172 -5.71 6.15 5.49
C PHE A 172 -4.21 5.99 5.63
N LYS A 173 -3.44 6.53 4.69
CA LYS A 173 -1.98 6.50 4.74
C LYS A 173 -1.40 7.27 5.92
N ASP A 174 -1.98 8.42 6.28
CA ASP A 174 -1.55 9.24 7.42
C ASP A 174 -1.70 8.46 8.76
N ILE A 175 -2.65 7.51 8.86
CA ILE A 175 -2.88 6.71 10.05
C ILE A 175 -2.13 5.37 10.02
N LEU A 176 -2.19 4.67 8.89
CA LEU A 176 -1.74 3.27 8.78
C LEU A 176 -0.37 3.12 8.08
N GLY A 177 0.14 4.18 7.46
CA GLY A 177 1.30 4.09 6.56
C GLY A 177 0.96 3.54 5.17
N GLU A 178 1.95 3.52 4.27
CA GLU A 178 1.74 3.19 2.85
C GLU A 178 1.22 1.76 2.66
N SER A 179 1.85 0.78 3.29
CA SER A 179 1.57 -0.64 3.05
C SER A 179 0.23 -1.07 3.63
N LEU A 180 -0.07 -0.70 4.89
CA LEU A 180 -1.26 -1.14 5.60
C LEU A 180 -2.53 -0.41 5.15
N SER A 181 -2.40 0.76 4.53
CA SER A 181 -3.54 1.54 4.02
C SER A 181 -4.13 0.99 2.72
N GLN A 182 -3.38 0.18 1.97
CA GLN A 182 -3.78 -0.28 0.63
C GLN A 182 -5.16 -0.96 0.57
N PRO A 183 -5.54 -1.87 1.50
CA PRO A 183 -6.85 -2.52 1.45
C PRO A 183 -8.03 -1.56 1.55
N TYR A 184 -7.85 -0.41 2.20
CA TYR A 184 -8.91 0.57 2.47
C TYR A 184 -9.10 1.58 1.34
N CYS A 185 -8.15 1.65 0.41
CA CYS A 185 -8.16 2.65 -0.64
C CYS A 185 -9.03 2.22 -1.82
N ILE A 186 -9.66 3.19 -2.49
CA ILE A 186 -10.33 2.96 -3.77
C ILE A 186 -9.25 2.73 -4.83
N GLY A 187 -8.97 1.46 -5.10
CA GLY A 187 -7.94 1.02 -6.05
C GLY A 187 -8.51 0.66 -7.42
N GLY A 188 -7.63 0.39 -8.38
CA GLY A 188 -7.97 -0.05 -9.74
C GLY A 188 -7.23 0.73 -10.82
N LYS A 189 -7.21 0.17 -12.03
CA LYS A 189 -6.55 0.81 -13.20
C LYS A 189 -7.38 1.98 -13.71
N SER A 190 -6.72 2.96 -14.32
CA SER A 190 -7.40 4.06 -15.02
C SER A 190 -8.34 3.51 -16.09
N GLY A 191 -9.57 4.03 -16.15
CA GLY A 191 -10.61 3.54 -17.06
C GLY A 191 -11.22 2.18 -16.72
N GLY A 192 -10.66 1.43 -15.77
CA GLY A 192 -11.12 0.12 -15.33
C GLY A 192 -12.01 0.17 -14.08
N ILE A 193 -12.31 -1.03 -13.59
CA ILE A 193 -13.07 -1.21 -12.35
C ILE A 193 -12.30 -0.62 -11.19
N ARG A 194 -12.97 0.20 -10.38
CA ARG A 194 -12.50 0.73 -9.11
C ARG A 194 -13.21 0.02 -7.97
N LYS A 195 -12.48 -0.35 -6.93
CA LYS A 195 -13.05 -0.99 -5.73
C LYS A 195 -12.17 -0.79 -4.51
N ILE A 196 -12.74 -1.01 -3.35
CA ILE A 196 -12.04 -1.13 -2.09
C ILE A 196 -11.78 -2.62 -1.86
N ALA A 197 -10.52 -3.00 -1.64
CA ALA A 197 -10.12 -4.40 -1.49
C ALA A 197 -10.43 -4.98 -0.10
N LEU A 198 -10.71 -4.14 0.90
CA LEU A 198 -11.07 -4.58 2.24
C LEU A 198 -12.30 -5.49 2.19
N ASP A 199 -12.19 -6.67 2.82
CA ASP A 199 -13.31 -7.57 2.99
C ASP A 199 -14.41 -6.89 3.83
N ARG A 200 -15.66 -7.06 3.44
CA ARG A 200 -16.81 -6.41 4.08
C ARG A 200 -17.08 -6.95 5.49
N ASP A 201 -16.58 -8.11 5.84
CA ASP A 201 -16.59 -8.64 7.22
C ASP A 201 -15.79 -7.76 8.19
N TYR A 202 -14.89 -6.94 7.65
CA TYR A 202 -14.15 -5.93 8.42
C TYR A 202 -14.85 -4.57 8.48
N VAL A 203 -16.06 -4.42 7.94
CA VAL A 203 -16.83 -3.16 7.94
C VAL A 203 -18.04 -3.26 8.82
N ILE A 204 -18.09 -2.48 9.89
CA ILE A 204 -19.18 -2.43 10.87
C ILE A 204 -19.97 -1.14 10.66
N TRP A 205 -21.24 -1.28 10.31
CA TRP A 205 -22.19 -0.18 10.25
C TRP A 205 -22.97 -0.12 11.57
N SER A 206 -22.82 0.98 12.31
CA SER A 206 -23.59 1.23 13.53
C SER A 206 -24.80 2.10 13.17
N HIS A 207 -25.97 1.56 13.36
CA HIS A 207 -27.26 2.25 13.16
C HIS A 207 -27.63 3.08 14.38
#